data_e6a807c5cc205b23e0fee5f78e0a13c6
#
_entry.id   e6a807c5cc205b23e0fee5f78e0a13c6
#
_cell.length_a   1.000
_cell.length_b   1.000
_cell.length_c   1.000
_cell.angle_alpha   90.00
_cell.angle_beta   90.00
_cell.angle_gamma   90.00
#
_symmetry.space_group_name_H-M   'P 1'
#
loop_
_entity.id
_entity.type
_entity.pdbx_description
1 polymer ?
#
loop_
_entity_poly.entity_id
_entity_poly.type
_entity_poly.pdbx_seq_one_letter_code
_entity_poly.pdbx_strand_id
1 'polypeptide(L)'
;MPPAPGSPFDGIDRLIVDGTNMLYRLGSGHAAPPAALVGRLRAAIPPTITIDLVFDGIGHGVKGRVAQQMFVRYSGRHTADEAILDLTAAAGEAAGGTPEAYAPMLVVTNDRDLRERLESRGVRTRPTQWLMNRMDMPRLASPAPGNRRPTIGSGHTAATPNPFAPDESDRKGWKPGRGATVKTGVARKVARHKRHPKHGA
;
A
#
# COMPACT_ATOMS: atom_id res chain seq x y z
N MET A 1 18.48 6.95 -3.95
CA MET A 1 18.50 7.86 -5.10
C MET A 1 17.46 8.94 -4.86
N PRO A 2 17.83 10.23 -4.83
CA PRO A 2 16.85 11.31 -4.67
C PRO A 2 15.84 11.29 -5.83
N PRO A 3 14.62 11.83 -5.64
CA PRO A 3 13.65 11.95 -6.73
C PRO A 3 14.25 12.80 -7.86
N ALA A 4 13.90 12.44 -9.11
CA ALA A 4 14.37 13.17 -10.27
C ALA A 4 13.89 14.65 -10.20
N PRO A 5 14.69 15.63 -10.64
CA PRO A 5 14.26 17.04 -10.69
C PRO A 5 12.98 17.15 -11.52
N GLY A 6 12.00 17.90 -10.97
CA GLY A 6 10.64 17.99 -11.53
C GLY A 6 9.69 16.88 -11.06
N SER A 7 10.12 16.01 -10.15
CA SER A 7 9.23 15.07 -9.47
C SER A 7 8.22 15.85 -8.61
N PRO A 8 6.94 15.41 -8.57
CA PRO A 8 5.95 15.99 -7.65
C PRO A 8 6.31 15.87 -6.18
N PHE A 9 7.34 15.09 -5.87
CA PHE A 9 7.91 14.89 -4.53
C PHE A 9 9.29 15.56 -4.37
N ASP A 10 9.64 16.46 -5.27
CA ASP A 10 10.92 17.16 -5.18
C ASP A 10 11.01 18.00 -3.89
N GLY A 11 12.13 17.81 -3.17
CA GLY A 11 12.34 18.42 -1.85
C GLY A 11 11.38 17.89 -0.76
N ILE A 12 10.78 16.70 -0.92
CA ILE A 12 9.99 16.00 0.11
C ILE A 12 10.78 14.84 0.66
N ASP A 13 10.96 14.83 1.98
CA ASP A 13 11.58 13.74 2.72
C ASP A 13 10.54 12.96 3.52
N ARG A 14 9.42 13.60 3.86
CA ARG A 14 8.35 13.01 4.65
C ARG A 14 6.97 13.31 4.08
N LEU A 15 6.18 12.27 3.90
CA LEU A 15 4.79 12.30 3.48
C LEU A 15 3.90 11.79 4.62
N ILE A 16 3.00 12.65 5.12
CA ILE A 16 1.99 12.28 6.11
C ILE A 16 0.65 12.23 5.40
N VAL A 17 -0.04 11.11 5.50
CA VAL A 17 -1.30 10.86 4.80
C VAL A 17 -2.41 10.63 5.82
N ASP A 18 -3.47 11.40 5.70
CA ASP A 18 -4.73 11.14 6.36
C ASP A 18 -5.37 9.89 5.74
N GLY A 19 -5.14 8.77 6.41
CA GLY A 19 -5.57 7.46 5.94
C GLY A 19 -7.07 7.29 5.94
N THR A 20 -7.76 7.90 6.90
CA THR A 20 -9.22 7.86 7.00
C THR A 20 -9.86 8.51 5.79
N ASN A 21 -9.47 9.73 5.45
CA ASN A 21 -9.93 10.45 4.26
C ASN A 21 -9.59 9.70 2.96
N MET A 22 -8.42 9.06 2.90
CA MET A 22 -8.02 8.26 1.73
C MET A 22 -8.88 7.01 1.58
N LEU A 23 -9.19 6.29 2.66
CA LEU A 23 -10.02 5.08 2.60
C LEU A 23 -11.44 5.38 2.14
N TYR A 24 -12.03 6.47 2.60
CA TYR A 24 -13.35 6.92 2.14
C TYR A 24 -13.41 7.14 0.62
N ARG A 25 -12.32 7.63 0.04
CA ARG A 25 -12.23 7.85 -1.40
C ARG A 25 -11.96 6.58 -2.21
N LEU A 26 -11.26 5.61 -1.65
CA LEU A 26 -10.93 4.35 -2.32
C LEU A 26 -12.08 3.34 -2.30
N GLY A 27 -12.97 3.44 -1.32
CA GLY A 27 -14.11 2.53 -1.18
C GLY A 27 -15.35 3.11 -1.86
N SER A 28 -15.83 2.50 -2.94
CA SER A 28 -17.16 2.75 -3.49
C SER A 28 -18.23 2.23 -2.50
N GLY A 29 -18.43 2.98 -1.39
CA GLY A 29 -19.45 2.66 -0.39
C GLY A 29 -19.05 1.67 0.72
N HIS A 30 -17.91 1.02 0.63
CA HIS A 30 -17.32 0.19 1.70
C HIS A 30 -15.88 0.64 1.92
N ALA A 31 -15.50 0.89 3.17
CA ALA A 31 -14.13 1.28 3.50
C ALA A 31 -13.15 0.17 3.08
N ALA A 32 -12.23 0.50 2.19
CA ALA A 32 -11.15 -0.43 1.84
C ALA A 32 -10.28 -0.73 3.08
N PRO A 33 -9.72 -1.93 3.23
CA PRO A 33 -8.86 -2.23 4.37
C PRO A 33 -7.57 -1.38 4.30
N PRO A 34 -7.02 -0.92 5.44
CA PRO A 34 -5.77 -0.14 5.49
C PRO A 34 -4.61 -0.79 4.72
N ALA A 35 -4.54 -2.12 4.71
CA ALA A 35 -3.52 -2.87 3.98
C ALA A 35 -3.54 -2.62 2.46
N ALA A 36 -4.71 -2.38 1.86
CA ALA A 36 -4.83 -2.07 0.44
C ALA A 36 -4.17 -0.72 0.10
N LEU A 37 -4.32 0.27 0.99
CA LEU A 37 -3.69 1.58 0.84
C LEU A 37 -2.16 1.49 0.99
N VAL A 38 -1.67 0.69 1.92
CA VAL A 38 -0.23 0.45 2.13
C VAL A 38 0.45 -0.03 0.85
N GLY A 39 -0.11 -1.05 0.19
CA GLY A 39 0.44 -1.58 -1.06
C GLY A 39 0.48 -0.56 -2.19
N ARG A 40 -0.59 0.22 -2.36
CA ARG A 40 -0.68 1.27 -3.40
C ARG A 40 0.30 2.41 -3.17
N LEU A 41 0.42 2.90 -1.93
CA LEU A 41 1.38 3.95 -1.57
C LEU A 41 2.82 3.48 -1.82
N ARG A 42 3.17 2.26 -1.40
CA ARG A 42 4.49 1.67 -1.66
C ARG A 42 4.82 1.61 -3.14
N ALA A 43 3.83 1.34 -3.97
CA ALA A 43 3.99 1.30 -5.41
C ALA A 43 4.14 2.69 -6.05
N ALA A 44 3.56 3.75 -5.48
CA ALA A 44 3.48 5.08 -6.09
C ALA A 44 4.54 6.07 -5.59
N ILE A 45 5.02 5.90 -4.33
CA ILE A 45 5.90 6.86 -3.67
C ILE A 45 7.37 6.38 -3.74
N PRO A 46 8.33 7.29 -3.99
CA PRO A 46 9.76 6.96 -3.96
C PRO A 46 10.18 6.34 -2.62
N PRO A 47 11.05 5.31 -2.62
CA PRO A 47 11.44 4.60 -1.40
C PRO A 47 12.28 5.43 -0.43
N THR A 48 12.79 6.58 -0.87
CA THR A 48 13.54 7.54 -0.05
C THR A 48 12.67 8.38 0.86
N ILE A 49 11.35 8.44 0.60
CA ILE A 49 10.41 9.25 1.35
C ILE A 49 9.85 8.43 2.51
N THR A 50 9.92 8.99 3.71
CA THR A 50 9.24 8.43 4.89
C THR A 50 7.74 8.68 4.79
N ILE A 51 6.93 7.63 4.92
CA ILE A 51 5.47 7.70 4.86
C ILE A 51 4.89 7.40 6.23
N ASP A 52 4.12 8.34 6.80
CA ASP A 52 3.27 8.11 7.96
C ASP A 52 1.80 8.09 7.50
N LEU A 53 1.15 6.96 7.66
CA LEU A 53 -0.26 6.77 7.34
C LEU A 53 -1.05 6.79 8.63
N VAL A 54 -1.88 7.81 8.83
CA VAL A 54 -2.61 8.08 10.07
C VAL A 54 -4.09 7.79 9.90
N PHE A 55 -4.66 6.99 10.80
CA PHE A 55 -6.08 6.64 10.83
C PHE A 55 -6.73 7.10 12.13
N ASP A 56 -8.02 7.42 12.07
CA ASP A 56 -8.80 7.69 13.27
C ASP A 56 -9.01 6.45 14.14
N GLY A 57 -9.10 6.69 15.44
CA GLY A 57 -9.54 5.72 16.43
C GLY A 57 -8.51 4.66 16.79
N ILE A 58 -9.01 3.59 17.39
CA ILE A 58 -8.22 2.44 17.84
C ILE A 58 -8.23 1.39 16.72
N GLY A 59 -7.11 1.24 16.02
CA GLY A 59 -7.02 0.30 14.90
C GLY A 59 -6.87 -1.15 15.34
N HIS A 60 -7.58 -2.01 14.65
CA HIS A 60 -7.42 -3.45 14.71
C HIS A 60 -6.75 -3.92 13.42
N GLY A 61 -5.46 -4.24 13.45
CA GLY A 61 -4.75 -4.75 12.28
C GLY A 61 -3.34 -4.19 12.09
N VAL A 62 -3.00 -3.82 10.87
CA VAL A 62 -1.66 -3.35 10.50
C VAL A 62 -1.32 -2.07 11.26
N LYS A 63 -0.27 -2.08 12.10
CA LYS A 63 0.18 -0.96 12.93
C LYS A 63 1.70 -0.95 13.07
N GLY A 64 2.27 0.23 13.27
CA GLY A 64 3.70 0.43 13.44
C GLY A 64 4.45 0.45 12.12
N ARG A 65 5.72 0.05 12.12
CA ARG A 65 6.53 0.00 10.89
C ARG A 65 6.11 -1.19 10.03
N VAL A 66 5.49 -0.92 8.90
CA VAL A 66 4.96 -1.93 7.97
C VAL A 66 5.88 -2.20 6.80
N ALA A 67 6.83 -1.29 6.56
CA ALA A 67 7.86 -1.44 5.55
C ALA A 67 9.03 -0.48 5.84
N GLN A 68 10.09 -0.56 5.04
CA GLN A 68 11.14 0.45 5.08
C GLN A 68 10.52 1.82 4.78
N GLN A 69 10.80 2.80 5.65
CA GLN A 69 10.29 4.17 5.54
C GLN A 69 8.76 4.28 5.49
N MET A 70 8.00 3.30 6.06
CA MET A 70 6.56 3.38 6.08
C MET A 70 5.97 2.91 7.42
N PHE A 71 5.14 3.78 7.99
CA PHE A 71 4.52 3.59 9.30
C PHE A 71 3.01 3.75 9.20
N VAL A 72 2.27 2.87 9.88
CA VAL A 72 0.83 2.97 10.08
C VAL A 72 0.57 3.35 11.54
N ARG A 73 -0.19 4.41 11.75
CA ARG A 73 -0.53 4.97 13.05
C ARG A 73 -2.03 5.08 13.20
N TYR A 74 -2.49 4.94 14.44
CA TYR A 74 -3.88 5.20 14.82
C TYR A 74 -3.89 6.27 15.90
N SER A 75 -4.81 7.22 15.80
CA SER A 75 -4.92 8.35 16.73
C SER A 75 -5.34 7.95 18.14
N GLY A 76 -5.91 6.75 18.31
CA GLY A 76 -6.35 6.26 19.61
C GLY A 76 -7.62 6.98 20.11
N ARG A 77 -7.47 7.78 21.16
CA ARG A 77 -8.55 8.59 21.73
C ARG A 77 -8.64 9.99 21.13
N HIS A 78 -7.63 10.38 20.37
CA HIS A 78 -7.54 11.65 19.66
C HIS A 78 -8.13 11.53 18.26
N THR A 79 -8.20 12.63 17.53
CA THR A 79 -8.53 12.63 16.12
C THR A 79 -7.29 12.37 15.26
N ALA A 80 -7.48 11.95 14.01
CA ALA A 80 -6.37 11.84 13.07
C ALA A 80 -5.70 13.21 12.85
N ASP A 81 -6.48 14.29 12.86
CA ASP A 81 -5.98 15.66 12.70
C ASP A 81 -5.01 16.06 13.82
N GLU A 82 -5.38 15.80 15.07
CA GLU A 82 -4.49 16.03 16.22
C GLU A 82 -3.20 15.21 16.10
N ALA A 83 -3.32 13.92 15.75
CA ALA A 83 -2.17 13.06 15.58
C ALA A 83 -1.25 13.52 14.42
N ILE A 84 -1.80 14.06 13.34
CA ILE A 84 -1.05 14.64 12.21
C ILE A 84 -0.33 15.92 12.66
N LEU A 85 -1.00 16.79 13.40
CA LEU A 85 -0.38 18.01 13.94
C LEU A 85 0.78 17.70 14.90
N ASP A 86 0.60 16.71 15.77
CA ASP A 86 1.65 16.27 16.70
C ASP A 86 2.84 15.66 15.95
N LEU A 87 2.58 14.84 14.94
CA LEU A 87 3.63 14.24 14.09
C LEU A 87 4.43 15.30 13.33
N THR A 88 3.75 16.33 12.80
CA THR A 88 4.43 17.41 12.10
C THR A 88 5.22 18.27 13.06
N ALA A 89 4.68 18.60 14.23
CA ALA A 89 5.36 19.38 15.25
C ALA A 89 6.64 18.65 15.73
N ALA A 90 6.51 17.39 16.14
CA ALA A 90 7.65 16.58 16.61
C ALA A 90 8.74 16.43 15.53
N ALA A 91 8.36 16.28 14.25
CA ALA A 91 9.32 16.18 13.17
C ALA A 91 10.02 17.51 12.89
N GLY A 92 9.29 18.63 12.94
CA GLY A 92 9.85 19.98 12.78
C GLY A 92 10.81 20.33 13.91
N GLU A 93 10.42 20.05 15.15
CA GLU A 93 11.26 20.27 16.33
C GLU A 93 12.56 19.46 16.26
N ALA A 94 12.48 18.18 15.87
CA ALA A 94 13.65 17.33 15.69
C ALA A 94 14.61 17.85 14.60
N ALA A 95 14.09 18.61 13.63
CA ALA A 95 14.86 19.25 12.55
C ALA A 95 15.29 20.68 12.87
N GLY A 96 15.09 21.16 14.09
CA GLY A 96 15.53 22.48 14.57
C GLY A 96 14.44 23.52 14.78
N GLY A 97 13.18 23.19 14.56
CA GLY A 97 12.01 24.00 14.89
C GLY A 97 11.81 25.28 14.04
N THR A 98 12.63 25.49 13.01
CA THR A 98 12.51 26.66 12.12
C THR A 98 11.48 26.39 10.99
N PRO A 99 10.93 27.42 10.35
CA PRO A 99 10.01 27.22 9.22
C PRO A 99 10.60 26.36 8.11
N GLU A 100 11.89 26.43 7.86
CA GLU A 100 12.61 25.63 6.86
C GLU A 100 12.60 24.14 7.21
N ALA A 101 12.56 23.80 8.50
CA ALA A 101 12.49 22.42 9.00
C ALA A 101 11.17 21.72 8.60
N TYR A 102 10.12 22.48 8.33
CA TYR A 102 8.83 21.97 7.88
C TYR A 102 8.72 21.84 6.35
N ALA A 103 9.54 22.58 5.59
CA ALA A 103 9.49 22.58 4.13
C ALA A 103 9.63 21.21 3.45
N PRO A 104 10.41 20.22 3.99
CA PRO A 104 10.49 18.88 3.42
C PRO A 104 9.27 18.00 3.73
N MET A 105 8.29 18.50 4.48
CA MET A 105 7.10 17.76 4.84
C MET A 105 5.95 18.05 3.89
N LEU A 106 5.23 17.00 3.50
CA LEU A 106 3.99 17.08 2.74
C LEU A 106 2.89 16.35 3.48
N VAL A 107 1.79 17.03 3.79
CA VAL A 107 0.59 16.43 4.36
C VAL A 107 -0.51 16.32 3.32
N VAL A 108 -1.14 15.16 3.24
CA VAL A 108 -2.25 14.89 2.32
C VAL A 108 -3.52 14.67 3.11
N THR A 109 -4.43 15.65 3.06
CA THR A 109 -5.76 15.61 3.69
C THR A 109 -6.75 16.45 2.89
N ASN A 110 -8.05 16.15 3.03
CA ASN A 110 -9.13 17.02 2.50
C ASN A 110 -9.65 18.01 3.53
N ASP A 111 -9.28 17.84 4.80
CA ASP A 111 -9.71 18.76 5.85
C ASP A 111 -9.11 20.14 5.61
N ARG A 112 -9.99 21.14 5.53
CA ARG A 112 -9.57 22.52 5.23
C ARG A 112 -8.92 23.16 6.44
N ASP A 113 -9.50 22.99 7.61
CA ASP A 113 -9.01 23.62 8.84
C ASP A 113 -7.65 23.05 9.23
N LEU A 114 -7.48 21.75 9.07
CA LEU A 114 -6.19 21.09 9.25
C LEU A 114 -5.13 21.64 8.28
N ARG A 115 -5.48 21.81 7.00
CA ARG A 115 -4.56 22.39 6.02
C ARG A 115 -4.13 23.81 6.38
N GLU A 116 -5.07 24.70 6.74
CA GLU A 116 -4.78 26.08 7.14
C GLU A 116 -3.82 26.11 8.35
N ARG A 117 -4.05 25.24 9.35
CA ARG A 117 -3.17 25.12 10.52
C ARG A 117 -1.76 24.61 10.19
N LEU A 118 -1.62 23.71 9.23
CA LEU A 118 -0.34 23.18 8.78
C LEU A 118 0.43 24.19 7.94
N GLU A 119 -0.26 24.86 7.00
CA GLU A 119 0.34 25.87 6.12
C GLU A 119 0.84 27.09 6.90
N SER A 120 0.15 27.49 7.98
CA SER A 120 0.62 28.55 8.88
C SER A 120 1.95 28.21 9.58
N ARG A 121 2.32 26.92 9.65
CA ARG A 121 3.60 26.43 10.20
C ARG A 121 4.67 26.19 9.12
N GLY A 122 4.37 26.45 7.84
CA GLY A 122 5.29 26.18 6.74
C GLY A 122 5.23 24.78 6.15
N VAL A 123 4.30 23.92 6.63
CA VAL A 123 4.08 22.57 6.09
C VAL A 123 3.35 22.64 4.75
N ARG A 124 3.85 21.94 3.75
CA ARG A 124 3.15 21.83 2.46
C ARG A 124 1.94 20.89 2.56
N THR A 125 0.82 21.29 1.96
CA THR A 125 -0.39 20.45 1.95
C THR A 125 -0.87 20.14 0.55
N ARG A 126 -1.59 19.02 0.38
CA ARG A 126 -2.27 18.62 -0.87
C ARG A 126 -3.58 17.88 -0.55
N PRO A 127 -4.59 18.00 -1.42
CA PRO A 127 -5.82 17.22 -1.27
C PRO A 127 -5.59 15.73 -1.59
N THR A 128 -6.41 14.84 -1.04
CA THR A 128 -6.30 13.39 -1.27
C THR A 128 -6.38 13.02 -2.75
N GLN A 129 -7.17 13.75 -3.54
CA GLN A 129 -7.26 13.54 -5.01
C GLN A 129 -5.90 13.66 -5.71
N TRP A 130 -5.05 14.58 -5.24
CA TRP A 130 -3.70 14.74 -5.79
C TRP A 130 -2.88 13.45 -5.64
N LEU A 131 -2.96 12.79 -4.47
CA LEU A 131 -2.23 11.54 -4.21
C LEU A 131 -2.86 10.35 -4.94
N MET A 132 -4.21 10.29 -4.99
CA MET A 132 -4.93 9.25 -5.73
C MET A 132 -4.54 9.23 -7.21
N ASN A 133 -4.53 10.38 -7.86
CA ASN A 133 -4.12 10.48 -9.26
C ASN A 133 -2.73 9.91 -9.51
N ARG A 134 -1.82 10.00 -8.52
CA ARG A 134 -0.47 9.43 -8.61
C ARG A 134 -0.43 7.93 -8.38
N MET A 135 -1.28 7.43 -7.50
CA MET A 135 -1.40 6.00 -7.29
C MET A 135 -2.02 5.28 -8.48
N ASP A 136 -2.84 5.98 -9.27
CA ASP A 136 -3.50 5.45 -10.46
C ASP A 136 -2.67 5.61 -11.75
N MET A 137 -1.64 6.46 -11.73
CA MET A 137 -0.71 6.57 -12.85
C MET A 137 0.07 5.26 -13.02
N PRO A 138 0.02 4.63 -14.21
CA PRO A 138 0.90 3.51 -14.48
C PRO A 138 2.33 4.00 -14.30
N ARG A 139 3.12 3.35 -13.46
CA ARG A 139 4.57 3.54 -13.48
C ARG A 139 5.01 3.18 -14.89
N LEU A 140 5.56 4.13 -15.61
CA LEU A 140 6.45 3.81 -16.72
C LEU A 140 7.51 2.92 -16.09
N ALA A 141 7.42 1.62 -16.33
CA ALA A 141 8.34 0.66 -15.81
C ALA A 141 9.74 1.17 -16.18
N SER A 142 10.56 1.53 -15.19
CA SER A 142 11.99 1.64 -15.44
C SER A 142 12.36 0.34 -16.13
N PRO A 143 13.00 0.37 -17.31
CA PRO A 143 13.39 -0.85 -17.99
C PRO A 143 14.13 -1.67 -16.95
N ALA A 144 13.62 -2.86 -16.66
CA ALA A 144 14.28 -3.80 -15.77
C ALA A 144 15.75 -3.84 -16.22
N PRO A 145 16.75 -3.75 -15.31
CA PRO A 145 18.15 -3.89 -15.69
C PRO A 145 18.21 -5.17 -16.50
N GLY A 146 18.46 -4.98 -17.80
CA GLY A 146 18.27 -6.01 -18.80
C GLY A 146 18.92 -7.29 -18.33
N ASN A 147 18.11 -8.29 -18.11
CA ASN A 147 18.57 -9.66 -18.04
C ASN A 147 19.15 -9.93 -19.43
N ARG A 148 20.42 -9.52 -19.61
CA ARG A 148 21.21 -9.91 -20.77
C ARG A 148 21.29 -11.42 -20.67
N ARG A 149 20.31 -12.09 -21.28
CA ARG A 149 20.45 -13.48 -21.64
C ARG A 149 21.83 -13.58 -22.30
N PRO A 150 22.77 -14.34 -21.75
CA PRO A 150 23.98 -14.60 -22.48
C PRO A 150 23.54 -15.21 -23.81
N THR A 151 23.82 -14.50 -24.89
CA THR A 151 23.68 -15.03 -26.24
C THR A 151 24.75 -16.12 -26.30
N ILE A 152 24.33 -17.36 -26.04
CA ILE A 152 25.15 -18.53 -26.31
C ILE A 152 25.27 -18.56 -27.82
N GLY A 153 26.45 -18.16 -28.27
CA GLY A 153 26.83 -18.26 -29.68
C GLY A 153 26.52 -19.67 -30.15
N SER A 154 25.85 -19.75 -31.30
CA SER A 154 25.62 -20.98 -32.03
C SER A 154 26.95 -21.52 -32.53
N GLY A 155 27.69 -22.19 -31.64
CA GLY A 155 28.79 -23.06 -31.98
C GLY A 155 28.24 -24.46 -32.18
N HIS A 156 28.11 -24.88 -33.42
CA HIS A 156 27.90 -26.28 -33.78
C HIS A 156 29.13 -27.06 -33.33
N THR A 157 29.05 -27.72 -32.18
CA THR A 157 29.98 -28.82 -31.85
C THR A 157 29.13 -30.09 -31.81
N ALA A 158 29.55 -31.05 -32.66
CA ALA A 158 28.97 -32.38 -32.78
C ALA A 158 28.84 -33.04 -31.38
N ALA A 159 27.67 -33.49 -31.05
CA ALA A 159 27.36 -34.21 -29.82
C ALA A 159 28.04 -35.59 -29.89
N THR A 160 29.00 -35.84 -29.00
CA THR A 160 29.49 -37.18 -28.69
C THR A 160 28.36 -37.94 -27.97
N PRO A 161 27.98 -39.15 -28.40
CA PRO A 161 26.91 -39.89 -27.71
C PRO A 161 27.37 -40.32 -26.33
N ASN A 162 26.56 -40.00 -25.33
CA ASN A 162 26.77 -40.44 -23.94
C ASN A 162 26.41 -41.94 -23.79
N PRO A 163 27.36 -42.83 -23.45
CA PRO A 163 27.11 -44.25 -23.39
C PRO A 163 26.29 -44.69 -22.14
N PHE A 164 25.85 -43.76 -21.28
CA PHE A 164 25.05 -44.02 -20.07
C PHE A 164 23.68 -43.39 -20.09
N ALA A 165 23.08 -43.11 -21.24
CA ALA A 165 21.68 -42.66 -21.29
C ALA A 165 20.77 -43.88 -21.02
N PRO A 166 19.91 -43.80 -20.00
CA PRO A 166 18.92 -44.86 -19.74
C PRO A 166 17.88 -44.89 -20.88
N ASP A 167 17.56 -46.14 -21.27
CA ASP A 167 16.63 -46.47 -22.35
C ASP A 167 15.26 -45.80 -22.16
N GLU A 168 14.75 -45.16 -23.21
CA GLU A 168 13.51 -44.40 -23.22
C GLU A 168 12.24 -45.25 -23.22
N SER A 169 12.38 -46.60 -23.12
CA SER A 169 11.26 -47.53 -23.21
C SER A 169 10.39 -47.66 -21.95
N ASP A 170 10.83 -47.08 -20.79
CA ASP A 170 10.12 -47.28 -19.51
C ASP A 170 9.23 -46.09 -19.06
N ARG A 171 8.99 -45.10 -19.91
CA ARG A 171 8.08 -44.00 -19.62
C ARG A 171 6.61 -44.32 -19.98
N LYS A 172 6.13 -45.53 -19.64
CA LYS A 172 4.70 -45.82 -19.68
C LYS A 172 4.03 -45.37 -18.38
N GLY A 173 3.23 -44.28 -18.47
CA GLY A 173 2.06 -44.20 -17.63
C GLY A 173 2.02 -43.23 -16.48
N TRP A 174 2.61 -42.02 -16.57
CA TRP A 174 2.20 -40.97 -15.63
C TRP A 174 1.15 -40.05 -16.31
N LYS A 175 -0.14 -40.27 -15.98
CA LYS A 175 -1.23 -39.32 -16.33
C LYS A 175 -1.46 -38.42 -15.13
N PRO A 176 -1.42 -37.07 -15.27
CA PRO A 176 -1.81 -36.17 -14.19
C PRO A 176 -3.31 -36.38 -13.88
N GLY A 177 -3.61 -36.80 -12.66
CA GLY A 177 -4.97 -36.95 -12.17
C GLY A 177 -5.72 -35.64 -12.17
N ARG A 178 -6.86 -35.57 -12.90
CA ARG A 178 -7.86 -34.51 -12.76
C ARG A 178 -8.55 -34.65 -11.41
N GLY A 179 -8.05 -34.01 -10.39
CA GLY A 179 -8.73 -33.86 -9.12
C GLY A 179 -9.74 -32.71 -9.19
N ALA A 180 -10.89 -32.94 -9.82
CA ALA A 180 -12.05 -32.07 -9.68
C ALA A 180 -12.76 -32.41 -8.38
N THR A 181 -12.47 -31.70 -7.30
CA THR A 181 -13.27 -31.73 -6.06
C THR A 181 -14.50 -30.86 -6.27
N VAL A 182 -15.63 -31.48 -6.61
CA VAL A 182 -16.95 -30.86 -6.54
C VAL A 182 -17.32 -30.70 -5.06
N LYS A 183 -17.25 -29.48 -4.51
CA LYS A 183 -17.83 -29.15 -3.22
C LYS A 183 -19.35 -29.06 -3.34
N THR A 184 -20.06 -30.10 -2.99
CA THR A 184 -21.50 -30.06 -2.71
C THR A 184 -21.73 -29.32 -1.39
N GLY A 185 -22.08 -28.02 -1.49
CA GLY A 185 -22.47 -27.20 -0.33
C GLY A 185 -23.85 -27.60 0.14
N VAL A 186 -23.93 -28.18 1.35
CA VAL A 186 -25.19 -28.42 2.05
C VAL A 186 -25.76 -27.06 2.49
N ALA A 187 -26.93 -26.70 1.95
CA ALA A 187 -27.67 -25.50 2.34
C ALA A 187 -28.14 -25.62 3.79
N ARG A 188 -27.61 -24.76 4.69
CA ARG A 188 -28.13 -24.61 6.06
C ARG A 188 -29.46 -23.87 6.01
N LYS A 189 -30.54 -24.58 6.37
CA LYS A 189 -31.85 -24.00 6.67
C LYS A 189 -31.75 -23.08 7.87
N VAL A 190 -31.97 -21.79 7.64
CA VAL A 190 -32.12 -20.79 8.71
C VAL A 190 -33.49 -20.94 9.34
N ALA A 191 -33.53 -21.28 10.63
CA ALA A 191 -34.75 -21.36 11.42
C ALA A 191 -35.36 -19.95 11.60
N ARG A 192 -36.59 -19.79 11.12
CA ARG A 192 -37.41 -18.59 11.29
C ARG A 192 -37.87 -18.51 12.74
N HIS A 193 -37.37 -17.57 13.54
CA HIS A 193 -37.89 -17.26 14.86
C HIS A 193 -39.29 -16.61 14.73
N LYS A 194 -40.30 -17.31 15.25
CA LYS A 194 -41.67 -16.80 15.43
C LYS A 194 -41.67 -15.69 16.49
N ARG A 195 -42.07 -14.49 16.12
CA ARG A 195 -42.35 -13.40 17.05
C ARG A 195 -43.66 -13.70 17.76
N HIS A 196 -43.63 -13.75 19.09
CA HIS A 196 -44.83 -13.74 19.95
C HIS A 196 -45.45 -12.33 19.99
N PRO A 197 -46.77 -12.17 19.86
CA PRO A 197 -47.43 -10.90 20.10
C PRO A 197 -47.56 -10.67 21.62
N LYS A 198 -47.16 -9.49 22.09
CA LYS A 198 -47.47 -9.01 23.43
C LYS A 198 -48.91 -8.50 23.44
N HIS A 199 -49.79 -9.17 24.24
CA HIS A 199 -51.06 -8.62 24.66
C HIS A 199 -50.80 -7.55 25.72
N GLY A 200 -51.46 -6.39 25.54
CA GLY A 200 -51.53 -5.35 26.53
C GLY A 200 -52.68 -5.61 27.53
N ALA A 201 -52.55 -5.07 28.69
CA ALA A 201 -53.54 -4.54 29.59
C ALA A 201 -52.92 -3.38 30.38
#